data_0cec77e927933189b1fe82192e0ae50b
#
_entry.id   0cec77e927933189b1fe82192e0ae50b
#
_cell.length_a   1.000
_cell.length_b   1.000
_cell.length_c   1.000
_cell.angle_alpha   90.00
_cell.angle_beta   90.00
_cell.angle_gamma   90.00
#
_symmetry.space_group_name_H-M   'P 1'
#
loop_
_entity.id
_entity.type
_entity.pdbx_description
1 polymer ?
#
loop_
_entity_poly.entity_id
_entity_poly.type
_entity_poly.pdbx_seq_one_letter_code
_entity_poly.pdbx_strand_id
1 'polypeptide(L)'
;MRAGLLRTSLRFLTWVCIGLLGLLSLLPGQDMVRTGFPGPLEHFAAYAGSGAIAMAGYGLNRGAVRVIGCLWVYAGILEYLQHFSPGRNPELVDFAASAIGALCGGVAVFLLWRWRSAPLGPWDGA
;
A
#
# COMPACT_ATOMS: atom_id res chain seq x y z
N MET A 1 0.47 23.06 13.14
CA MET A 1 -0.44 23.28 12.01
C MET A 1 -0.01 22.51 10.74
N ARG A 2 1.22 22.64 10.24
CA ARG A 2 1.69 21.94 9.03
C ARG A 2 1.67 20.40 9.13
N ALA A 3 2.07 19.84 10.27
CA ALA A 3 2.07 18.37 10.45
C ALA A 3 0.67 17.74 10.46
N GLY A 4 -0.32 18.45 11.01
CA GLY A 4 -1.71 17.99 10.99
C GLY A 4 -2.30 18.00 9.58
N LEU A 5 -2.04 19.05 8.81
CA LEU A 5 -2.49 19.15 7.43
C LEU A 5 -1.87 18.06 6.55
N LEU A 6 -0.56 17.83 6.67
CA LEU A 6 0.13 16.75 5.95
C LEU A 6 -0.48 15.38 6.26
N ARG A 7 -0.76 15.09 7.52
CA ARG A 7 -1.36 13.81 7.92
C ARG A 7 -2.77 13.65 7.37
N THR A 8 -3.56 14.70 7.35
CA THR A 8 -4.90 14.68 6.75
C THR A 8 -4.83 14.44 5.24
N SER A 9 -3.89 15.09 4.55
CA SER A 9 -3.68 14.87 3.11
C SER A 9 -3.24 13.44 2.81
N LEU A 10 -2.35 12.85 3.62
CA LEU A 10 -1.92 11.44 3.46
C LEU A 10 -3.08 10.47 3.69
N ARG A 11 -3.96 10.75 4.64
CA ARG A 11 -5.17 9.94 4.85
C ARG A 11 -6.13 10.02 3.68
N PHE A 12 -6.34 11.21 3.15
CA PHE A 12 -7.16 11.39 1.95
C PHE A 12 -6.54 10.63 0.76
N LEU A 13 -5.23 10.78 0.55
CA LEU A 13 -4.52 10.08 -0.52
C LEU A 13 -4.58 8.55 -0.36
N THR A 14 -4.58 8.03 0.87
CA THR A 14 -4.79 6.60 1.13
C THR A 14 -6.13 6.13 0.57
N TRP A 15 -7.21 6.87 0.79
CA TRP A 15 -8.53 6.51 0.25
C TRP A 15 -8.60 6.61 -1.26
N VAL A 16 -7.91 7.58 -1.86
CA VAL A 16 -7.75 7.65 -3.32
C VAL A 16 -7.01 6.41 -3.85
N CYS A 17 -5.92 6.00 -3.22
CA CYS A 17 -5.19 4.78 -3.60
C CYS A 17 -6.08 3.54 -3.48
N ILE A 18 -6.84 3.38 -2.39
CA ILE A 18 -7.77 2.27 -2.19
C ILE A 18 -8.82 2.23 -3.30
N GLY A 19 -9.41 3.38 -3.62
CA GLY A 19 -10.38 3.49 -4.72
C GLY A 19 -9.79 3.13 -6.08
N LEU A 20 -8.58 3.61 -6.38
CA LEU A 20 -7.88 3.28 -7.62
C LEU A 20 -7.49 1.81 -7.71
N LEU A 21 -6.98 1.21 -6.63
CA LEU A 21 -6.69 -0.22 -6.57
C LEU A 21 -7.93 -1.05 -6.87
N GLY A 22 -9.07 -0.71 -6.27
CA GLY A 22 -10.34 -1.38 -6.51
C GLY A 22 -10.81 -1.22 -7.95
N LEU A 23 -10.81 0.01 -8.47
CA LEU A 23 -11.22 0.30 -9.84
C LEU A 23 -10.38 -0.46 -10.85
N LEU A 24 -9.05 -0.31 -10.78
CA LEU A 24 -8.13 -0.93 -11.73
C LEU A 24 -8.12 -2.46 -11.62
N SER A 25 -8.28 -2.99 -10.39
CA SER A 25 -8.32 -4.43 -10.15
C SER A 25 -9.56 -5.09 -10.75
N LEU A 26 -10.69 -4.40 -10.77
CA LEU A 26 -11.98 -4.94 -11.22
C LEU A 26 -12.33 -4.57 -12.68
N LEU A 27 -11.49 -3.80 -13.37
CA LEU A 27 -11.67 -3.55 -14.81
C LEU A 27 -11.66 -4.86 -15.58
N PRO A 28 -12.56 -5.01 -16.58
CA PRO A 28 -12.50 -6.13 -17.50
C PRO A 28 -11.13 -6.24 -18.18
N GLY A 29 -10.69 -7.46 -18.48
CA GLY A 29 -9.36 -7.70 -19.04
C GLY A 29 -9.06 -6.94 -20.35
N GLN A 30 -10.09 -6.66 -21.15
CA GLN A 30 -9.99 -5.88 -22.39
C GLN A 30 -9.76 -4.38 -22.16
N ASP A 31 -10.18 -3.84 -20.99
CA ASP A 31 -10.10 -2.42 -20.66
C ASP A 31 -8.89 -2.11 -19.75
N MET A 32 -8.08 -3.14 -19.45
CA MET A 32 -6.90 -2.97 -18.63
C MET A 32 -5.84 -2.11 -19.31
N VAL A 33 -5.34 -1.13 -18.58
CA VAL A 33 -4.11 -0.42 -18.95
C VAL A 33 -2.91 -1.36 -18.72
N ARG A 34 -2.30 -1.81 -19.81
CA ARG A 34 -1.10 -2.65 -19.75
C ARG A 34 0.14 -1.79 -19.80
N THR A 35 0.98 -1.86 -18.77
CA THR A 35 2.25 -1.12 -18.70
C THR A 35 3.38 -1.84 -19.46
N GLY A 36 3.18 -3.10 -19.84
CA GLY A 36 4.22 -3.97 -20.42
C GLY A 36 5.04 -4.73 -19.38
N PHE A 37 4.83 -4.47 -18.08
CA PHE A 37 5.44 -5.26 -17.00
C PHE A 37 4.61 -6.50 -16.65
N PRO A 38 5.25 -7.54 -16.05
CA PRO A 38 4.51 -8.68 -15.51
C PRO A 38 3.48 -8.26 -14.46
N GLY A 39 2.29 -8.87 -14.47
CA GLY A 39 1.20 -8.58 -13.54
C GLY A 39 1.63 -8.56 -12.06
N PRO A 40 2.35 -9.56 -11.55
CA PRO A 40 2.83 -9.56 -10.17
C PRO A 40 3.69 -8.34 -9.82
N LEU A 41 4.48 -7.82 -10.75
CA LEU A 41 5.30 -6.63 -10.52
C LEU A 41 4.44 -5.36 -10.42
N GLU A 42 3.39 -5.26 -11.25
CA GLU A 42 2.42 -4.16 -11.19
C GLU A 42 1.67 -4.18 -9.85
N HIS A 43 1.21 -5.34 -9.41
CA HIS A 43 0.57 -5.54 -8.11
C HIS A 43 1.51 -5.16 -6.96
N PHE A 44 2.74 -5.66 -6.97
CA PHE A 44 3.75 -5.31 -5.97
C PHE A 44 3.96 -3.79 -5.87
N ALA A 45 4.21 -3.12 -7.00
CA ALA A 45 4.48 -1.70 -7.04
C ALA A 45 3.28 -0.86 -6.56
N ALA A 46 2.08 -1.19 -7.00
CA ALA A 46 0.85 -0.50 -6.62
C ALA A 46 0.57 -0.63 -5.12
N TYR A 47 0.73 -1.82 -4.55
CA TYR A 47 0.52 -2.05 -3.13
C TYR A 47 1.68 -1.53 -2.26
N ALA A 48 2.92 -1.51 -2.77
CA ALA A 48 4.04 -0.90 -2.06
C ALA A 48 3.84 0.63 -1.90
N GLY A 49 3.44 1.31 -2.97
CA GLY A 49 3.10 2.73 -2.90
C GLY A 49 1.93 3.02 -1.97
N SER A 50 0.84 2.26 -2.10
CA SER A 50 -0.35 2.40 -1.25
C SER A 50 -0.05 2.09 0.22
N GLY A 51 0.75 1.06 0.50
CA GLY A 51 1.19 0.69 1.83
C GLY A 51 2.06 1.77 2.49
N ALA A 52 2.96 2.38 1.73
CA ALA A 52 3.78 3.49 2.20
C ALA A 52 2.92 4.70 2.59
N ILE A 53 1.98 5.11 1.73
CA ILE A 53 1.08 6.24 1.97
C ILE A 53 0.16 5.96 3.17
N ALA A 54 -0.44 4.78 3.22
CA ALA A 54 -1.31 4.37 4.31
C ALA A 54 -0.57 4.31 5.65
N MET A 55 0.66 3.80 5.67
CA MET A 55 1.50 3.79 6.86
C MET A 55 1.81 5.20 7.34
N ALA A 56 2.18 6.12 6.45
CA ALA A 56 2.45 7.50 6.80
C ALA A 56 1.20 8.23 7.35
N GLY A 57 0.01 7.93 6.83
CA GLY A 57 -1.25 8.53 7.26
C GLY A 57 -1.82 7.97 8.57
N TYR A 58 -1.72 6.66 8.77
CA TYR A 58 -2.44 5.94 9.84
C TYR A 58 -1.57 5.09 10.76
N GLY A 59 -0.41 4.62 10.27
CA GLY A 59 0.31 3.51 10.88
C GLY A 59 1.50 3.86 11.77
N LEU A 60 1.93 5.12 11.85
CA LEU A 60 3.20 5.51 12.46
C LEU A 60 3.30 5.28 13.99
N ASN A 61 2.20 5.10 14.68
CA ASN A 61 2.21 4.80 16.10
C ASN A 61 1.90 3.31 16.35
N ARG A 62 0.66 3.03 16.78
CA ARG A 62 0.21 1.66 17.08
C ARG A 62 -0.65 1.05 15.96
N GLY A 63 -0.77 1.73 14.84
CA GLY A 63 -1.63 1.36 13.72
C GLY A 63 -0.98 0.48 12.66
N ALA A 64 0.35 0.25 12.72
CA ALA A 64 1.10 -0.42 11.66
C ALA A 64 0.53 -1.79 11.27
N VAL A 65 0.27 -2.66 12.25
CA VAL A 65 -0.28 -4.00 12.01
C VAL A 65 -1.68 -3.92 11.40
N ARG A 66 -2.51 -2.96 11.85
CA ARG A 66 -3.86 -2.77 11.30
C ARG A 66 -3.81 -2.31 9.86
N VAL A 67 -2.92 -1.37 9.52
CA VAL A 67 -2.77 -0.86 8.15
C VAL A 67 -2.38 -1.99 7.20
N ILE A 68 -1.36 -2.77 7.54
CA ILE A 68 -0.91 -3.87 6.70
C ILE A 68 -1.97 -4.97 6.61
N GLY A 69 -2.58 -5.34 7.75
CA GLY A 69 -3.65 -6.34 7.79
C GLY A 69 -4.87 -5.94 6.94
N CYS A 70 -5.31 -4.69 7.00
CA CYS A 70 -6.40 -4.19 6.17
C CYS A 70 -6.06 -4.23 4.67
N LEU A 71 -4.84 -3.87 4.28
CA LEU A 71 -4.41 -3.95 2.89
C LEU A 71 -4.31 -5.40 2.40
N TRP A 72 -3.90 -6.34 3.25
CA TRP A 72 -3.88 -7.76 2.89
C TRP A 72 -5.29 -8.32 2.69
N VAL A 73 -6.21 -8.01 3.60
CA VAL A 73 -7.62 -8.40 3.46
C VAL A 73 -8.22 -7.79 2.20
N TYR A 74 -7.94 -6.52 1.94
CA TYR A 74 -8.42 -5.83 0.74
C TYR A 74 -7.87 -6.45 -0.54
N ALA A 75 -6.56 -6.76 -0.59
CA ALA A 75 -5.95 -7.47 -1.72
C ALA A 75 -6.62 -8.82 -1.98
N GLY A 76 -6.86 -9.60 -0.92
CA GLY A 76 -7.55 -10.90 -1.03
C GLY A 76 -8.99 -10.78 -1.53
N ILE A 77 -9.72 -9.78 -1.07
CA ILE A 77 -11.10 -9.51 -1.54
C ILE A 77 -11.09 -9.13 -3.02
N LEU A 78 -10.19 -8.24 -3.45
CA LEU A 78 -10.11 -7.84 -4.84
C LEU A 78 -9.72 -9.01 -5.75
N GLU A 79 -8.75 -9.84 -5.33
CA GLU A 79 -8.36 -11.04 -6.08
C GLU A 79 -9.53 -12.02 -6.23
N TYR A 80 -10.29 -12.22 -5.15
CA TYR A 80 -11.51 -13.03 -5.22
C TYR A 80 -12.55 -12.44 -6.18
N LEU A 81 -12.79 -11.12 -6.10
CA LEU A 81 -13.77 -10.44 -6.96
C LEU A 81 -13.37 -10.45 -8.45
N GLN A 82 -12.10 -10.57 -8.77
CA GLN A 82 -11.63 -10.70 -10.15
C GLN A 82 -12.17 -11.94 -10.87
N HIS A 83 -12.58 -12.99 -10.14
CA HIS A 83 -13.25 -14.14 -10.73
C HIS A 83 -14.55 -13.77 -11.46
N PHE A 84 -15.17 -12.66 -11.07
CA PHE A 84 -16.41 -12.16 -11.67
C PHE A 84 -16.17 -11.10 -12.77
N SER A 85 -14.92 -10.69 -12.99
CA SER A 85 -14.55 -9.72 -14.02
C SER A 85 -14.22 -10.43 -15.33
N PRO A 86 -14.93 -10.14 -16.44
CA PRO A 86 -14.69 -10.79 -17.72
C PRO A 86 -13.22 -10.63 -18.20
N GLY A 87 -12.60 -11.71 -18.64
CA GLY A 87 -11.24 -11.69 -19.17
C GLY A 87 -10.14 -11.52 -18.13
N ARG A 88 -10.48 -11.68 -16.84
CA ARG A 88 -9.49 -11.73 -15.72
C ARG A 88 -9.25 -13.17 -15.32
N ASN A 89 -7.99 -13.47 -15.02
CA ASN A 89 -7.55 -14.73 -14.44
C ASN A 89 -6.85 -14.41 -13.11
N PRO A 90 -7.58 -14.44 -12.00
CA PRO A 90 -6.97 -14.19 -10.70
C PRO A 90 -5.95 -15.26 -10.35
N GLU A 91 -4.79 -14.83 -9.89
CA GLU A 91 -3.67 -15.71 -9.58
C GLU A 91 -3.18 -15.49 -8.14
N LEU A 92 -2.93 -16.58 -7.42
CA LEU A 92 -2.40 -16.48 -6.05
C LEU A 92 -1.07 -15.72 -5.97
N VAL A 93 -0.31 -15.73 -7.06
CA VAL A 93 0.95 -14.99 -7.19
C VAL A 93 0.72 -13.49 -7.17
N ASP A 94 -0.37 -12.98 -7.74
CA ASP A 94 -0.74 -11.57 -7.75
C ASP A 94 -1.16 -11.11 -6.35
N PHE A 95 -1.91 -11.94 -5.63
CA PHE A 95 -2.19 -11.71 -4.21
C PHE A 95 -0.91 -11.66 -3.37
N ALA A 96 -0.01 -12.64 -3.55
CA ALA A 96 1.25 -12.67 -2.81
C ALA A 96 2.12 -11.43 -3.10
N ALA A 97 2.20 -11.01 -4.36
CA ALA A 97 2.90 -9.80 -4.76
C ALA A 97 2.30 -8.54 -4.12
N SER A 98 0.98 -8.43 -4.08
CA SER A 98 0.25 -7.35 -3.39
C SER A 98 0.55 -7.32 -1.89
N ALA A 99 0.49 -8.48 -1.24
CA ALA A 99 0.74 -8.60 0.19
C ALA A 99 2.19 -8.23 0.57
N ILE A 100 3.16 -8.71 -0.20
CA ILE A 100 4.58 -8.40 0.00
C ILE A 100 4.83 -6.91 -0.31
N GLY A 101 4.24 -6.38 -1.38
CA GLY A 101 4.33 -4.96 -1.73
C GLY A 101 3.84 -4.06 -0.59
N ALA A 102 2.64 -4.29 -0.08
CA ALA A 102 2.07 -3.53 1.03
C ALA A 102 2.97 -3.58 2.28
N LEU A 103 3.51 -4.76 2.60
CA LEU A 103 4.44 -4.93 3.71
C LEU A 103 5.73 -4.14 3.49
N CYS A 104 6.37 -4.28 2.34
CA CYS A 104 7.62 -3.58 2.01
C CYS A 104 7.46 -2.06 2.07
N GLY A 105 6.42 -1.52 1.43
CA GLY A 105 6.15 -0.08 1.44
C GLY A 105 5.85 0.45 2.84
N GLY A 106 5.01 -0.25 3.59
CA GLY A 106 4.67 0.12 4.95
C GLY A 106 5.86 0.05 5.91
N VAL A 107 6.64 -1.03 5.85
CA VAL A 107 7.84 -1.21 6.70
C VAL A 107 8.89 -0.15 6.37
N ALA A 108 9.13 0.15 5.10
CA ALA A 108 10.09 1.18 4.70
C ALA A 108 9.77 2.53 5.33
N VAL A 109 8.50 2.96 5.27
CA VAL A 109 8.06 4.23 5.88
C VAL A 109 8.15 4.18 7.40
N PHE A 110 7.74 3.08 8.02
CA PHE A 110 7.81 2.90 9.47
C PHE A 110 9.25 2.98 9.99
N LEU A 111 10.21 2.32 9.32
CA LEU A 111 11.63 2.35 9.69
C LEU A 111 12.24 3.74 9.48
N LEU A 112 11.92 4.42 8.38
CA LEU A 112 12.37 5.79 8.13
C LEU A 112 11.87 6.76 9.20
N TRP A 113 10.61 6.63 9.59
CA TRP A 113 10.03 7.44 10.67
C TRP A 113 10.72 7.15 12.00
N ARG A 114 10.92 5.89 12.32
CA ARG A 114 11.58 5.45 13.56
C ARG A 114 13.03 5.96 13.65
N TRP A 115 13.77 5.87 12.55
CA TRP A 115 15.13 6.38 12.46
C TRP A 115 15.21 7.90 12.67
N ARG A 116 14.29 8.65 12.06
CA ARG A 116 14.22 10.11 12.24
C ARG A 116 13.75 10.55 13.63
N SER A 117 13.03 9.71 14.33
CA SER A 117 12.52 9.96 15.69
C SER A 117 13.44 9.41 16.78
N ALA A 118 14.55 8.76 16.43
CA ALA A 118 15.54 8.30 17.39
C ALA A 118 16.18 9.54 18.06
N PRO A 119 16.29 9.55 19.40
CA PRO A 119 17.03 10.62 20.09
C PRO A 119 18.46 10.64 19.56
N LEU A 120 18.99 11.82 19.29
CA LEU A 120 20.42 12.00 19.05
C LEU A 120 21.17 11.39 20.24
N GLY A 121 22.17 10.57 19.97
CA GLY A 121 22.92 9.87 21.01
C GLY A 121 23.66 10.85 21.92
N PRO A 122 24.17 10.40 23.09
CA PRO A 122 24.80 11.26 24.08
C PRO A 122 26.10 11.95 23.63
N TRP A 123 26.50 11.75 22.36
CA TRP A 123 27.75 12.27 21.82
C TRP A 123 27.62 13.61 21.07
N ASP A 124 26.43 14.15 20.91
CA ASP A 124 26.19 15.35 20.11
C ASP A 124 26.36 16.66 20.90
N GLY A 125 26.95 16.59 22.08
CA GLY A 125 27.16 17.74 22.98
C GLY A 125 28.55 17.83 23.63
N ALA A 126 29.55 17.10 23.12
CA ALA A 126 30.92 17.22 23.65
C ALA A 126 31.81 18.01 22.74
#